data_c530a802d937524ac2a56eff05ae8567
#
_entry.id   c530a802d937524ac2a56eff05ae8567
#
_cell.length_a   1.000
_cell.length_b   1.000
_cell.length_c   1.000
_cell.angle_alpha   90.00
_cell.angle_beta   90.00
_cell.angle_gamma   90.00
#
_symmetry.space_group_name_H-M   'P 1'
#
loop_
_entity.id
_entity.type
_entity.pdbx_description
1 polymer ?
#
loop_
_entity_poly.entity_id
_entity_poly.type
_entity_poly.pdbx_seq_one_letter_code
_entity_poly.pdbx_strand_id
1 'polypeptide(L)'
;MAAQPFAGPGPEVHTDEDEDFEPAPSQHSYGPPTPSQETWDGGGFADYPDPEPAHQPGPAPSGSPQPSGYPEPSGYREPVVASWPEPEQPRPTEPAPRPMPEEPRPAARWVEPGALAAQQAQRARTGDIAGNGELASARLLLPNRRPPRTGWRRILFRLTGGLINLGEGAVDQRSRELTTGVNQPLHGCYKIAMLSLKGGVGKTTVTATLGATFASLRGDRVIAVDANPDRGTLSQKIPLETSATVRHLLRDSQRVRRYTDVRAYTSQGPSRLEVLASEQDPAVSEAFSEQDYRRTVTLLEHFYNIVLTDCGTGLMHSAMYGVLGLADALVIVSSGSIDGARSASATMDWLDAHGHGDLVANSVAVINSVRRSSGQVDLDRVAEHFAARCRKVVRIPYDSHLEEGAELDLDRLSPATRLALLELAASVADAFPHSEAEQRV
;
A
#
# COMPACT_ATOMS: atom_id res chain seq x y z
N MET A 1 63.40 35.53 -36.17
CA MET A 1 62.52 35.91 -37.31
C MET A 1 61.09 36.00 -36.67
N ALA A 2 60.64 37.25 -36.59
CA ALA A 2 59.41 37.66 -35.97
C ALA A 2 58.24 37.49 -36.93
N ALA A 3 57.09 37.13 -36.44
CA ALA A 3 55.82 37.34 -37.10
C ALA A 3 54.80 37.85 -36.06
N GLN A 4 54.33 39.06 -36.34
CA GLN A 4 53.32 39.82 -35.54
C GLN A 4 51.90 39.38 -35.83
N PRO A 5 50.94 39.72 -34.92
CA PRO A 5 49.56 39.33 -35.02
C PRO A 5 48.68 40.31 -35.81
N PHE A 6 47.68 39.76 -36.49
CA PHE A 6 46.63 40.51 -37.20
C PHE A 6 45.56 41.02 -36.22
N ALA A 7 45.30 42.34 -36.29
CA ALA A 7 44.20 43.02 -35.67
C ALA A 7 42.97 43.04 -36.61
N GLY A 8 41.81 42.62 -36.14
CA GLY A 8 40.49 42.77 -36.79
C GLY A 8 39.69 43.92 -36.15
N PRO A 9 38.81 44.60 -36.91
CA PRO A 9 38.16 45.85 -36.46
C PRO A 9 37.01 45.64 -35.51
N GLY A 10 36.84 46.59 -34.56
CA GLY A 10 35.74 46.64 -33.60
C GLY A 10 34.44 47.14 -34.24
N PRO A 11 33.32 46.89 -33.60
CA PRO A 11 32.02 47.35 -34.06
C PRO A 11 31.78 48.82 -33.70
N GLU A 12 31.17 49.53 -34.66
CA GLU A 12 30.72 50.91 -34.60
C GLU A 12 29.62 51.11 -33.58
N VAL A 13 29.70 52.24 -32.89
CA VAL A 13 28.67 52.79 -31.99
C VAL A 13 27.67 53.55 -32.84
N HIS A 14 26.42 53.06 -32.90
CA HIS A 14 25.28 53.89 -33.36
C HIS A 14 24.62 54.56 -32.16
N THR A 15 24.69 55.85 -32.17
CA THR A 15 23.85 56.75 -31.37
C THR A 15 22.63 57.15 -32.21
N ASP A 16 21.43 56.82 -31.76
CA ASP A 16 20.16 57.40 -32.22
C ASP A 16 19.34 57.66 -30.97
N GLU A 17 19.24 58.93 -30.68
CA GLU A 17 18.10 59.88 -30.76
C GLU A 17 16.94 59.59 -29.78
N ASP A 18 16.78 60.58 -28.89
CA ASP A 18 15.68 60.93 -28.02
C ASP A 18 14.28 60.56 -28.52
N GLU A 19 13.57 59.71 -27.77
CA GLU A 19 12.10 59.66 -27.77
C GLU A 19 11.57 60.00 -26.41
N ASP A 20 10.73 61.04 -26.40
CA ASP A 20 10.02 61.64 -25.30
C ASP A 20 9.23 60.65 -24.48
N PHE A 21 9.47 60.59 -23.19
CA PHE A 21 8.70 59.84 -22.22
C PHE A 21 7.67 60.76 -21.56
N GLU A 22 6.39 60.68 -21.93
CA GLU A 22 5.29 61.29 -21.18
C GLU A 22 5.03 60.49 -19.88
N PRO A 23 4.83 61.15 -18.72
CA PRO A 23 4.56 60.44 -17.48
C PRO A 23 3.08 60.03 -17.40
N ALA A 24 2.83 58.76 -17.08
CA ALA A 24 1.54 58.18 -16.80
C ALA A 24 0.88 58.81 -15.52
N PRO A 25 -0.46 58.92 -15.49
CA PRO A 25 -1.17 59.58 -14.39
C PRO A 25 -1.26 58.67 -13.14
N SER A 26 -1.25 59.38 -12.01
CA SER A 26 -1.23 58.92 -10.62
C SER A 26 -2.33 57.94 -10.24
N GLN A 27 -1.94 57.02 -9.38
CA GLN A 27 -2.69 55.97 -8.66
C GLN A 27 -3.98 56.49 -8.01
N HIS A 28 -5.08 55.86 -8.34
CA HIS A 28 -6.31 55.88 -7.50
C HIS A 28 -6.25 54.74 -6.51
N SER A 29 -6.27 55.11 -5.23
CA SER A 29 -6.44 54.24 -4.09
C SER A 29 -7.85 53.66 -4.08
N TYR A 30 -8.00 52.34 -4.27
CA TYR A 30 -9.25 51.64 -4.00
C TYR A 30 -9.30 51.25 -2.52
N GLY A 31 -10.22 51.91 -1.78
CA GLY A 31 -10.68 51.48 -0.46
C GLY A 31 -11.63 50.28 -0.61
N PRO A 32 -11.84 49.48 0.45
CA PRO A 32 -12.72 48.33 0.39
C PRO A 32 -14.17 48.73 0.20
N PRO A 33 -14.97 47.95 -0.59
CA PRO A 33 -16.38 48.27 -0.78
C PRO A 33 -17.18 48.02 0.51
N THR A 34 -17.92 49.01 0.96
CA THR A 34 -18.99 48.90 1.96
C THR A 34 -20.15 48.11 1.40
N PRO A 35 -20.83 47.23 2.19
CA PRO A 35 -22.01 46.50 1.73
C PRO A 35 -23.19 47.45 1.62
N SER A 36 -23.71 47.63 0.40
CA SER A 36 -24.98 48.29 0.12
C SER A 36 -26.12 47.39 0.62
N GLN A 37 -26.94 47.95 1.50
CA GLN A 37 -28.25 47.39 1.83
C GLN A 37 -29.18 47.65 0.64
N GLU A 38 -29.44 46.62 -0.14
CA GLU A 38 -30.56 46.59 -1.07
C GLU A 38 -31.82 46.17 -0.32
N THR A 39 -32.72 47.13 -0.19
CA THR A 39 -34.12 46.94 0.24
C THR A 39 -34.85 46.14 -0.85
N TRP A 40 -35.33 44.95 -0.50
CA TRP A 40 -36.22 44.16 -1.34
C TRP A 40 -37.62 44.78 -1.27
N ASP A 41 -38.02 45.42 -2.36
CA ASP A 41 -39.40 45.79 -2.62
C ASP A 41 -40.16 44.55 -3.11
N GLY A 42 -41.31 44.29 -2.49
CA GLY A 42 -42.16 43.13 -2.75
C GLY A 42 -42.77 43.16 -4.15
N GLY A 43 -42.46 42.15 -4.95
CA GLY A 43 -43.07 41.90 -6.26
C GLY A 43 -43.45 40.43 -6.39
N GLY A 44 -44.74 40.16 -6.28
CA GLY A 44 -45.52 39.12 -6.92
C GLY A 44 -44.97 37.66 -6.91
N PHE A 45 -45.43 36.87 -5.96
CA PHE A 45 -45.40 35.40 -6.07
C PHE A 45 -46.34 34.98 -7.21
N ALA A 46 -45.80 34.40 -8.27
CA ALA A 46 -46.58 33.68 -9.26
C ALA A 46 -47.06 32.34 -8.66
N ASP A 47 -48.37 32.11 -8.77
CA ASP A 47 -49.09 30.94 -8.31
C ASP A 47 -48.42 29.64 -8.76
N TYR A 48 -47.93 28.85 -7.81
CA TYR A 48 -47.73 27.42 -7.98
C TYR A 48 -49.04 26.73 -7.54
N PRO A 49 -49.63 25.85 -8.38
CA PRO A 49 -50.80 25.09 -7.98
C PRO A 49 -50.45 24.12 -6.85
N ASP A 50 -51.32 24.10 -5.83
CA ASP A 50 -51.26 23.17 -4.72
C ASP A 50 -51.27 21.72 -5.20
N PRO A 51 -50.51 20.80 -4.53
CA PRO A 51 -50.58 19.38 -4.83
C PRO A 51 -51.96 18.83 -4.45
N GLU A 52 -52.63 18.17 -5.42
CA GLU A 52 -53.88 17.46 -5.20
C GLU A 52 -53.80 16.49 -4.02
N PRO A 53 -54.87 16.39 -3.18
CA PRO A 53 -54.89 15.46 -2.03
C PRO A 53 -54.95 14.01 -2.57
N ALA A 54 -54.11 13.16 -1.96
CA ALA A 54 -54.02 11.74 -2.24
C ALA A 54 -55.40 11.07 -2.20
N HIS A 55 -55.81 10.42 -3.30
CA HIS A 55 -57.00 9.59 -3.39
C HIS A 55 -56.89 8.40 -2.43
N GLN A 56 -57.84 8.28 -1.51
CA GLN A 56 -58.05 7.08 -0.74
C GLN A 56 -58.53 5.94 -1.65
N PRO A 57 -58.00 4.71 -1.52
CA PRO A 57 -58.52 3.58 -2.31
C PRO A 57 -59.92 3.18 -1.82
N GLY A 58 -60.89 3.22 -2.74
CA GLY A 58 -62.23 2.71 -2.57
C GLY A 58 -62.25 1.18 -2.47
N PRO A 59 -63.36 0.61 -1.95
CA PRO A 59 -63.46 -0.83 -1.70
C PRO A 59 -63.47 -1.63 -2.99
N ALA A 60 -62.72 -2.75 -3.01
CA ALA A 60 -62.62 -3.65 -4.11
C ALA A 60 -63.97 -4.30 -4.50
N PRO A 61 -64.27 -4.42 -5.80
CA PRO A 61 -65.44 -5.21 -6.23
C PRO A 61 -65.14 -6.71 -6.17
N SER A 62 -66.00 -7.42 -5.49
CA SER A 62 -66.07 -8.87 -5.47
C SER A 62 -66.53 -9.40 -6.82
N GLY A 63 -65.66 -10.18 -7.48
CA GLY A 63 -66.02 -10.85 -8.70
C GLY A 63 -64.81 -11.40 -9.43
N SER A 64 -64.37 -12.58 -9.07
CA SER A 64 -63.35 -13.34 -9.79
C SER A 64 -63.99 -14.11 -10.95
N PRO A 65 -63.54 -14.00 -12.20
CA PRO A 65 -63.73 -15.05 -13.18
C PRO A 65 -62.51 -16.01 -13.11
N GLN A 66 -62.82 -17.30 -12.96
CA GLN A 66 -61.84 -18.38 -13.10
C GLN A 66 -61.29 -18.39 -14.56
N PRO A 67 -60.00 -18.52 -14.76
CA PRO A 67 -59.45 -18.90 -16.07
C PRO A 67 -59.44 -20.43 -16.17
N SER A 68 -60.11 -20.89 -17.22
CA SER A 68 -60.13 -22.27 -17.69
C SER A 68 -58.78 -22.71 -18.24
N GLY A 69 -58.35 -23.90 -17.83
CA GLY A 69 -57.61 -24.86 -18.65
C GLY A 69 -56.19 -24.55 -19.00
N TYR A 70 -55.24 -24.98 -18.13
CA TYR A 70 -53.92 -25.38 -18.58
C TYR A 70 -53.83 -26.90 -18.58
N PRO A 71 -53.29 -27.53 -19.64
CA PRO A 71 -53.08 -28.98 -19.70
C PRO A 71 -51.99 -29.40 -18.70
N GLU A 72 -52.27 -30.45 -17.93
CA GLU A 72 -51.30 -31.11 -17.04
C GLU A 72 -50.11 -31.65 -17.85
N PRO A 73 -48.86 -31.42 -17.42
CA PRO A 73 -47.74 -32.14 -18.00
C PRO A 73 -47.68 -33.56 -17.35
N SER A 74 -48.00 -34.52 -18.18
CA SER A 74 -47.79 -35.94 -17.86
C SER A 74 -46.32 -36.24 -17.73
N GLY A 75 -45.93 -36.87 -16.60
CA GLY A 75 -44.67 -37.62 -16.51
C GLY A 75 -43.62 -37.14 -15.54
N TYR A 76 -43.95 -36.89 -14.26
CA TYR A 76 -42.93 -36.97 -13.24
C TYR A 76 -42.88 -38.40 -12.72
N ARG A 77 -41.80 -39.13 -13.09
CA ARG A 77 -41.41 -40.35 -12.39
C ARG A 77 -40.79 -39.93 -11.06
N GLU A 78 -41.33 -40.42 -9.95
CA GLU A 78 -40.75 -40.31 -8.63
C GLU A 78 -39.29 -40.81 -8.68
N PRO A 79 -38.34 -40.07 -8.11
CA PRO A 79 -36.97 -40.61 -7.99
C PRO A 79 -37.01 -41.78 -6.99
N VAL A 80 -36.51 -42.93 -7.42
CA VAL A 80 -36.25 -44.08 -6.58
C VAL A 80 -35.33 -43.66 -5.46
N VAL A 81 -35.84 -43.64 -4.24
CA VAL A 81 -35.04 -43.44 -3.02
C VAL A 81 -34.07 -44.62 -2.91
N ALA A 82 -32.82 -44.39 -3.27
CA ALA A 82 -31.77 -45.32 -2.96
C ALA A 82 -31.62 -45.44 -1.45
N SER A 83 -31.93 -46.59 -0.92
CA SER A 83 -31.73 -46.94 0.51
C SER A 83 -30.23 -46.79 0.82
N TRP A 84 -29.95 -45.94 1.81
CA TRP A 84 -28.60 -45.82 2.38
C TRP A 84 -28.25 -47.17 3.05
N PRO A 85 -27.03 -47.70 2.86
CA PRO A 85 -26.58 -48.88 3.59
C PRO A 85 -26.53 -48.54 5.09
N GLU A 86 -27.07 -49.43 5.91
CA GLU A 86 -27.02 -49.43 7.36
C GLU A 86 -25.56 -49.29 7.83
N PRO A 87 -25.24 -48.46 8.83
CA PRO A 87 -23.86 -48.33 9.31
C PRO A 87 -23.38 -49.65 9.90
N GLU A 88 -22.33 -50.22 9.33
CA GLU A 88 -21.62 -51.37 9.87
C GLU A 88 -21.21 -51.14 11.32
N GLN A 89 -21.64 -52.01 12.22
CA GLN A 89 -21.20 -52.02 13.61
C GLN A 89 -19.67 -52.20 13.67
N PRO A 90 -18.96 -51.42 14.49
CA PRO A 90 -17.52 -51.58 14.62
C PRO A 90 -17.18 -52.96 15.17
N ARG A 91 -16.35 -53.68 14.45
CA ARG A 91 -15.77 -54.95 14.93
C ARG A 91 -14.95 -54.70 16.18
N PRO A 92 -14.94 -55.60 17.14
CA PRO A 92 -14.11 -55.50 18.33
C PRO A 92 -12.64 -55.40 17.92
N THR A 93 -12.00 -54.28 18.23
CA THR A 93 -10.58 -54.10 18.11
C THR A 93 -9.85 -54.97 19.10
N GLU A 94 -8.92 -55.79 18.59
CA GLU A 94 -7.96 -56.51 19.43
C GLU A 94 -7.21 -55.48 20.33
N PRO A 95 -6.97 -55.85 21.60
CA PRO A 95 -6.26 -55.00 22.51
C PRO A 95 -4.84 -54.72 22.02
N ALA A 96 -4.52 -53.45 21.91
CA ALA A 96 -3.16 -53.00 21.54
C ALA A 96 -2.10 -53.58 22.47
N PRO A 97 -0.92 -53.98 21.94
CA PRO A 97 0.16 -54.50 22.77
C PRO A 97 0.56 -53.47 23.83
N ARG A 98 0.74 -53.94 25.07
CA ARG A 98 1.16 -53.11 26.20
C ARG A 98 2.53 -52.52 25.89
N PRO A 99 2.72 -51.19 26.11
CA PRO A 99 4.03 -50.60 25.95
C PRO A 99 5.01 -51.22 26.92
N MET A 100 6.19 -51.61 26.40
CA MET A 100 7.31 -52.05 27.20
C MET A 100 7.78 -50.91 28.14
N PRO A 101 8.27 -51.18 29.33
CA PRO A 101 8.80 -50.17 30.22
C PRO A 101 9.95 -49.43 29.54
N GLU A 102 9.83 -48.11 29.36
CA GLU A 102 10.93 -47.27 28.91
C GLU A 102 12.05 -47.29 29.96
N GLU A 103 13.23 -47.63 29.57
CA GLU A 103 14.43 -47.43 30.38
C GLU A 103 14.58 -45.93 30.67
N PRO A 104 14.97 -45.54 31.88
CA PRO A 104 15.09 -44.12 32.22
C PRO A 104 16.22 -43.49 31.41
N ARG A 105 15.85 -42.61 30.47
CA ARG A 105 16.80 -41.75 29.77
C ARG A 105 17.53 -40.89 30.81
N PRO A 106 18.84 -40.72 30.72
CA PRO A 106 19.59 -39.87 31.64
C PRO A 106 19.01 -38.42 31.51
N ALA A 107 18.62 -37.85 32.65
CA ALA A 107 18.07 -36.51 32.75
C ALA A 107 19.03 -35.52 32.07
N ALA A 108 18.53 -34.82 31.05
CA ALA A 108 19.25 -33.73 30.43
C ALA A 108 19.51 -32.67 31.51
N ARG A 109 20.78 -32.52 31.87
CA ARG A 109 21.23 -31.55 32.86
C ARG A 109 21.00 -30.16 32.24
N TRP A 110 20.02 -29.45 32.73
CA TRP A 110 19.80 -28.05 32.38
C TRP A 110 21.01 -27.25 32.77
N VAL A 111 21.80 -26.81 31.79
CA VAL A 111 22.88 -25.86 31.99
C VAL A 111 22.24 -24.49 31.89
N GLU A 112 22.32 -23.69 32.95
CA GLU A 112 21.81 -22.33 32.94
C GLU A 112 22.39 -21.52 31.77
N PRO A 113 21.60 -20.74 31.03
CA PRO A 113 22.09 -19.97 29.89
C PRO A 113 23.23 -19.01 30.22
N GLY A 114 23.34 -18.58 31.45
CA GLY A 114 24.42 -17.73 31.95
C GLY A 114 25.81 -18.45 32.06
N ALA A 115 25.82 -19.76 32.26
CA ALA A 115 27.09 -20.52 32.38
C ALA A 115 27.76 -20.72 31.01
N LEU A 116 26.99 -20.85 29.94
CA LEU A 116 27.50 -20.95 28.55
C LEU A 116 28.06 -19.61 28.07
N ALA A 117 27.37 -18.50 28.37
CA ALA A 117 27.85 -17.15 28.04
C ALA A 117 29.13 -16.80 28.81
N ALA A 118 29.24 -17.19 30.10
CA ALA A 118 30.44 -16.99 30.90
C ALA A 118 31.61 -17.83 30.39
N GLN A 119 31.37 -19.07 29.94
CA GLN A 119 32.42 -19.91 29.35
C GLN A 119 32.87 -19.39 27.98
N GLN A 120 31.98 -18.85 27.17
CA GLN A 120 32.33 -18.22 25.89
C GLN A 120 33.11 -16.91 26.09
N ALA A 121 32.72 -16.09 27.07
CA ALA A 121 33.45 -14.88 27.43
C ALA A 121 34.84 -15.18 28.04
N GLN A 122 34.98 -16.25 28.80
CA GLN A 122 36.26 -16.70 29.32
C GLN A 122 37.18 -17.27 28.23
N ARG A 123 36.65 -18.00 27.27
CA ARG A 123 37.40 -18.47 26.07
C ARG A 123 37.85 -17.32 25.19
N ALA A 124 37.06 -16.26 25.07
CA ALA A 124 37.47 -15.05 24.35
C ALA A 124 38.60 -14.27 25.05
N ARG A 125 38.69 -14.33 26.40
CA ARG A 125 39.74 -13.63 27.18
C ARG A 125 41.03 -14.41 27.33
N THR A 126 41.01 -15.74 27.18
CA THR A 126 42.22 -16.59 27.26
C THR A 126 42.82 -16.88 25.89
N GLY A 127 42.19 -16.46 24.79
CA GLY A 127 42.68 -16.66 23.42
C GLY A 127 43.80 -15.71 22.97
N ASP A 128 44.19 -14.72 23.79
CA ASP A 128 45.13 -13.67 23.38
C ASP A 128 46.56 -13.88 23.83
N ILE A 129 46.88 -15.00 24.51
CA ILE A 129 48.25 -15.30 24.94
C ILE A 129 48.60 -16.78 24.64
N ALA A 130 48.65 -17.14 23.38
CA ALA A 130 49.46 -18.27 22.90
C ALA A 130 49.62 -18.16 21.41
N GLY A 131 50.76 -17.66 20.98
CA GLY A 131 51.16 -17.61 19.57
C GLY A 131 51.37 -19.03 19.01
N ASN A 132 50.35 -19.61 18.47
CA ASN A 132 50.41 -20.63 17.44
C ASN A 132 49.35 -20.24 16.38
N GLY A 133 49.87 -19.82 15.22
CA GLY A 133 49.06 -19.35 14.10
C GLY A 133 48.12 -20.41 13.56
N GLU A 134 47.01 -20.66 14.27
CA GLU A 134 45.84 -21.20 13.61
C GLU A 134 45.33 -20.13 12.67
N LEU A 135 45.70 -20.31 11.41
CA LEU A 135 45.12 -19.57 10.27
C LEU A 135 43.61 -19.78 10.33
N ALA A 136 42.91 -18.87 11.00
CA ALA A 136 41.45 -18.90 10.97
C ALA A 136 40.99 -18.94 9.50
N SER A 137 40.35 -20.03 9.13
CA SER A 137 39.93 -20.29 7.74
C SER A 137 39.17 -19.10 7.11
N ALA A 138 38.52 -18.29 7.98
CA ALA A 138 37.88 -17.06 7.58
C ALA A 138 38.82 -15.96 7.06
N ARG A 139 40.14 -15.98 7.45
CA ARG A 139 41.15 -15.00 6.98
C ARG A 139 41.84 -15.46 5.68
N LEU A 140 41.76 -16.75 5.33
CA LEU A 140 42.34 -17.32 4.12
C LEU A 140 41.38 -17.27 2.93
N LEU A 141 40.07 -17.09 3.20
CA LEU A 141 39.10 -16.92 2.11
C LEU A 141 39.16 -15.47 1.63
N LEU A 142 39.70 -15.30 0.42
CA LEU A 142 39.53 -14.03 -0.30
C LEU A 142 38.05 -13.67 -0.30
N PRO A 143 37.69 -12.40 0.02
CA PRO A 143 36.30 -11.98 0.01
C PRO A 143 35.70 -12.31 -1.35
N ASN A 144 34.82 -13.31 -1.40
CA ASN A 144 34.19 -13.74 -2.63
C ASN A 144 33.28 -12.61 -3.12
N ARG A 145 33.80 -11.81 -4.07
CA ARG A 145 33.04 -10.71 -4.69
C ARG A 145 31.86 -11.34 -5.39
N ARG A 146 30.66 -11.01 -4.90
CA ARG A 146 29.43 -11.47 -5.53
C ARG A 146 29.36 -11.03 -6.99
N PRO A 147 28.90 -11.88 -7.91
CA PRO A 147 28.83 -11.52 -9.33
C PRO A 147 27.81 -10.39 -9.54
N PRO A 148 28.09 -9.49 -10.48
CA PRO A 148 27.18 -8.38 -10.79
C PRO A 148 25.86 -8.92 -11.38
N ARG A 149 24.73 -8.35 -10.91
CA ARG A 149 23.38 -8.74 -11.36
C ARG A 149 22.90 -7.95 -12.55
N THR A 150 23.37 -6.70 -12.71
CA THR A 150 22.89 -5.76 -13.74
C THR A 150 24.01 -5.04 -14.43
N GLY A 151 23.71 -4.42 -15.58
CA GLY A 151 24.59 -3.53 -16.33
C GLY A 151 25.76 -4.21 -17.06
N TRP A 152 26.68 -3.40 -17.62
CA TRP A 152 27.83 -3.84 -18.42
C TRP A 152 28.77 -4.78 -17.66
N ARG A 153 28.84 -4.67 -16.33
CA ARG A 153 29.63 -5.57 -15.47
C ARG A 153 29.16 -7.01 -15.56
N ARG A 154 27.82 -7.23 -15.67
CA ARG A 154 27.24 -8.58 -15.88
C ARG A 154 27.59 -9.12 -17.27
N ILE A 155 27.58 -8.26 -18.29
CA ILE A 155 27.96 -8.65 -19.65
C ILE A 155 29.43 -9.08 -19.68
N LEU A 156 30.32 -8.29 -19.08
CA LEU A 156 31.74 -8.60 -19.00
C LEU A 156 31.98 -9.89 -18.18
N PHE A 157 31.32 -10.07 -17.07
CA PHE A 157 31.39 -11.30 -16.26
C PHE A 157 30.94 -12.54 -17.06
N ARG A 158 29.87 -12.42 -17.85
CA ARG A 158 29.41 -13.51 -18.73
C ARG A 158 30.34 -13.78 -19.89
N LEU A 159 30.82 -12.74 -20.56
CA LEU A 159 31.75 -12.85 -21.70
C LEU A 159 33.09 -13.48 -21.29
N THR A 160 33.55 -13.21 -20.07
CA THR A 160 34.82 -13.76 -19.55
C THR A 160 34.62 -15.11 -18.83
N GLY A 161 33.42 -15.72 -18.91
CA GLY A 161 33.16 -16.99 -18.23
C GLY A 161 33.34 -16.92 -16.71
N GLY A 162 33.20 -15.73 -16.10
CA GLY A 162 33.38 -15.54 -14.66
C GLY A 162 34.80 -15.20 -14.21
N LEU A 163 35.77 -15.18 -15.13
CA LEU A 163 37.19 -14.88 -14.82
C LEU A 163 37.40 -13.44 -14.31
N ILE A 164 36.62 -12.48 -14.83
CA ILE A 164 36.66 -11.08 -14.39
C ILE A 164 35.40 -10.76 -13.58
N ASN A 165 35.52 -10.79 -12.28
CA ASN A 165 34.45 -10.40 -11.36
C ASN A 165 34.74 -8.99 -10.79
N LEU A 166 34.13 -7.96 -11.38
CA LEU A 166 34.21 -6.57 -10.93
C LEU A 166 33.37 -6.29 -9.68
N GLY A 167 32.64 -7.29 -9.18
CA GLY A 167 31.74 -7.16 -8.05
C GLY A 167 30.40 -6.48 -8.41
N GLU A 168 29.52 -6.43 -7.43
CA GLU A 168 28.20 -5.78 -7.54
C GLU A 168 28.35 -4.28 -7.84
N GLY A 169 27.43 -3.72 -8.62
CA GLY A 169 27.30 -2.27 -8.81
C GLY A 169 26.70 -1.61 -7.56
N ALA A 170 26.87 -0.29 -7.42
CA ALA A 170 26.27 0.47 -6.32
C ALA A 170 24.73 0.31 -6.27
N VAL A 171 24.08 0.22 -7.44
CA VAL A 171 22.62 0.00 -7.52
C VAL A 171 22.23 -1.41 -7.04
N ASP A 172 23.01 -2.43 -7.42
CA ASP A 172 22.75 -3.82 -6.96
C ASP A 172 22.98 -3.95 -5.45
N GLN A 173 24.02 -3.27 -4.92
CA GLN A 173 24.27 -3.21 -3.49
C GLN A 173 23.12 -2.52 -2.75
N ARG A 174 22.71 -1.34 -3.22
CA ARG A 174 21.60 -0.58 -2.63
C ARG A 174 20.30 -1.39 -2.66
N SER A 175 20.00 -2.03 -3.78
CA SER A 175 18.81 -2.89 -3.91
C SER A 175 18.83 -4.04 -2.91
N ARG A 176 20.00 -4.64 -2.65
CA ARG A 176 20.14 -5.71 -1.67
C ARG A 176 19.97 -5.22 -0.23
N GLU A 177 20.56 -4.08 0.12
CA GLU A 177 20.39 -3.46 1.44
C GLU A 177 18.92 -3.19 1.72
N LEU A 178 18.22 -2.58 0.76
CA LEU A 178 16.78 -2.32 0.85
C LEU A 178 15.97 -3.62 0.96
N THR A 179 16.31 -4.64 0.16
CA THR A 179 15.64 -5.95 0.26
C THR A 179 15.83 -6.58 1.63
N THR A 180 17.00 -6.42 2.24
CA THR A 180 17.25 -6.89 3.61
C THR A 180 16.38 -6.12 4.60
N GLY A 181 16.25 -4.79 4.45
CA GLY A 181 15.34 -3.96 5.25
C GLY A 181 13.88 -4.37 5.11
N VAL A 182 13.41 -4.67 3.88
CA VAL A 182 12.04 -5.16 3.64
C VAL A 182 11.79 -6.50 4.35
N ASN A 183 12.79 -7.38 4.45
CA ASN A 183 12.67 -8.71 5.03
C ASN A 183 12.93 -8.76 6.55
N GLN A 184 12.87 -7.62 7.25
CA GLN A 184 12.93 -7.60 8.70
C GLN A 184 11.83 -8.48 9.31
N PRO A 185 12.09 -9.14 10.45
CA PRO A 185 11.08 -9.92 11.15
C PRO A 185 9.85 -9.07 11.46
N LEU A 186 8.66 -9.62 11.24
CA LEU A 186 7.40 -8.99 11.59
C LEU A 186 6.61 -9.94 12.49
N HIS A 187 6.25 -9.46 13.67
CA HIS A 187 5.44 -10.20 14.62
C HIS A 187 3.99 -9.67 14.58
N GLY A 188 3.03 -10.57 14.33
CA GLY A 188 1.62 -10.21 14.23
C GLY A 188 1.23 -9.61 12.87
N CYS A 189 0.25 -8.73 12.90
CA CYS A 189 -0.28 -8.05 11.73
C CYS A 189 0.06 -6.56 11.76
N TYR A 190 0.62 -6.03 10.69
CA TYR A 190 0.95 -4.62 10.52
C TYR A 190 -0.01 -3.94 9.53
N LYS A 191 -0.65 -2.87 9.98
CA LYS A 191 -1.72 -2.19 9.26
C LYS A 191 -1.23 -0.84 8.73
N ILE A 192 -1.27 -0.68 7.41
CA ILE A 192 -0.76 0.49 6.70
C ILE A 192 -1.93 1.20 6.03
N ALA A 193 -2.19 2.46 6.40
CA ALA A 193 -3.22 3.25 5.73
C ALA A 193 -2.60 4.17 4.67
N MET A 194 -3.19 4.13 3.47
CA MET A 194 -2.77 4.93 2.32
C MET A 194 -3.70 6.14 2.19
N LEU A 195 -3.18 7.34 2.37
CA LEU A 195 -3.97 8.56 2.46
C LEU A 195 -3.64 9.57 1.36
N SER A 196 -4.65 10.30 0.91
CA SER A 196 -4.53 11.47 0.05
C SER A 196 -5.87 12.21 0.01
N LEU A 197 -5.87 13.52 0.24
CA LEU A 197 -7.05 14.38 0.05
C LEU A 197 -7.37 14.66 -1.42
N LYS A 198 -6.41 14.47 -2.31
CA LYS A 198 -6.58 14.77 -3.74
C LYS A 198 -6.75 13.50 -4.54
N GLY A 199 -7.80 13.47 -5.39
CA GLY A 199 -7.97 12.42 -6.38
C GLY A 199 -6.90 12.50 -7.48
N GLY A 200 -6.57 11.34 -8.08
CA GLY A 200 -5.64 11.26 -9.21
C GLY A 200 -4.16 11.41 -8.90
N VAL A 201 -3.73 11.41 -7.63
CA VAL A 201 -2.31 11.40 -7.25
C VAL A 201 -1.66 10.02 -7.38
N GLY A 202 -2.46 8.99 -7.68
CA GLY A 202 -2.00 7.61 -7.83
C GLY A 202 -1.98 6.81 -6.52
N LYS A 203 -2.78 7.18 -5.52
CA LYS A 203 -2.87 6.48 -4.23
C LYS A 203 -3.12 4.98 -4.41
N THR A 204 -4.17 4.57 -5.11
CA THR A 204 -4.51 3.16 -5.40
C THR A 204 -3.37 2.43 -6.11
N THR A 205 -2.69 3.09 -7.07
CA THR A 205 -1.52 2.52 -7.76
C THR A 205 -0.35 2.31 -6.80
N VAL A 206 -0.08 3.28 -5.90
CA VAL A 206 0.97 3.14 -4.87
C VAL A 206 0.59 2.05 -3.88
N THR A 207 -0.68 1.93 -3.48
CA THR A 207 -1.18 0.84 -2.61
C THR A 207 -0.90 -0.52 -3.25
N ALA A 208 -1.31 -0.70 -4.50
CA ALA A 208 -1.12 -1.96 -5.21
C ALA A 208 0.36 -2.29 -5.44
N THR A 209 1.20 -1.31 -5.83
CA THR A 209 2.63 -1.52 -6.08
C THR A 209 3.41 -1.79 -4.79
N LEU A 210 3.11 -1.09 -3.70
CA LEU A 210 3.71 -1.35 -2.39
C LEU A 210 3.33 -2.73 -1.87
N GLY A 211 2.03 -3.07 -1.93
CA GLY A 211 1.54 -4.39 -1.54
C GLY A 211 2.16 -5.51 -2.37
N ALA A 212 2.24 -5.33 -3.70
CA ALA A 212 2.91 -6.28 -4.61
C ALA A 212 4.40 -6.43 -4.30
N THR A 213 5.09 -5.35 -3.95
CA THR A 213 6.50 -5.36 -3.56
C THR A 213 6.70 -6.17 -2.27
N PHE A 214 5.89 -5.93 -1.23
CA PHE A 214 5.92 -6.73 -0.01
C PHE A 214 5.64 -8.20 -0.30
N ALA A 215 4.54 -8.49 -1.02
CA ALA A 215 4.12 -9.86 -1.29
C ALA A 215 5.13 -10.66 -2.13
N SER A 216 5.87 -9.99 -3.03
CA SER A 216 6.89 -10.64 -3.87
C SER A 216 8.19 -10.94 -3.13
N LEU A 217 8.55 -10.12 -2.15
CA LEU A 217 9.84 -10.20 -1.45
C LEU A 217 9.75 -10.97 -0.13
N ARG A 218 8.65 -10.81 0.60
CA ARG A 218 8.43 -11.46 1.90
C ARG A 218 7.73 -12.80 1.72
N GLY A 219 7.95 -13.72 2.66
CA GLY A 219 7.19 -14.96 2.75
C GLY A 219 5.81 -14.81 3.38
N ASP A 220 5.52 -13.61 3.90
CA ASP A 220 4.30 -13.27 4.61
C ASP A 220 3.11 -13.13 3.66
N ARG A 221 1.89 -13.24 4.22
CA ARG A 221 0.66 -12.95 3.48
C ARG A 221 0.35 -11.48 3.55
N VAL A 222 0.14 -10.88 2.38
CA VAL A 222 -0.12 -9.45 2.20
C VAL A 222 -1.46 -9.27 1.51
N ILE A 223 -2.32 -8.44 2.11
CA ILE A 223 -3.61 -8.08 1.52
C ILE A 223 -3.74 -6.56 1.41
N ALA A 224 -4.36 -6.11 0.34
CA ALA A 224 -4.82 -4.73 0.20
C ALA A 224 -6.34 -4.69 0.22
N VAL A 225 -6.89 -3.83 1.07
CA VAL A 225 -8.34 -3.64 1.26
C VAL A 225 -8.74 -2.32 0.61
N ASP A 226 -9.71 -2.37 -0.27
CA ASP A 226 -10.31 -1.18 -0.85
C ASP A 226 -11.37 -0.63 0.11
N ALA A 227 -11.04 0.47 0.78
CA ALA A 227 -11.91 1.18 1.71
C ALA A 227 -12.40 2.52 1.13
N ASN A 228 -12.41 2.65 -0.20
CA ASN A 228 -12.91 3.84 -0.87
C ASN A 228 -14.45 3.83 -0.90
N PRO A 229 -15.12 4.81 -0.27
CA PRO A 229 -16.58 4.86 -0.24
C PRO A 229 -17.21 5.26 -1.59
N ASP A 230 -16.47 5.90 -2.48
CA ASP A 230 -17.03 6.39 -3.74
C ASP A 230 -17.19 5.23 -4.76
N ARG A 231 -16.12 4.79 -5.30
CA ARG A 231 -16.06 3.62 -6.19
C ARG A 231 -14.62 3.12 -6.18
N GLY A 232 -14.38 2.05 -5.49
CA GLY A 232 -13.05 1.51 -5.41
C GLY A 232 -12.54 0.97 -6.74
N THR A 233 -11.25 1.19 -7.00
CA THR A 233 -10.56 0.75 -8.22
C THR A 233 -9.38 -0.17 -7.95
N LEU A 234 -9.17 -0.55 -6.70
CA LEU A 234 -8.04 -1.38 -6.30
C LEU A 234 -8.08 -2.77 -6.93
N SER A 235 -9.28 -3.35 -7.05
CA SER A 235 -9.50 -4.65 -7.70
C SER A 235 -9.13 -4.67 -9.19
N GLN A 236 -9.10 -3.50 -9.85
CA GLN A 236 -8.69 -3.37 -11.25
C GLN A 236 -7.16 -3.41 -11.45
N LYS A 237 -6.40 -3.43 -10.35
CA LYS A 237 -4.92 -3.46 -10.37
C LYS A 237 -4.33 -4.86 -10.44
N ILE A 238 -5.16 -5.88 -10.30
CA ILE A 238 -4.78 -7.28 -10.39
C ILE A 238 -5.82 -8.05 -11.21
N PRO A 239 -5.49 -9.23 -11.75
CA PRO A 239 -6.48 -10.11 -12.38
C PRO A 239 -7.62 -10.43 -11.44
N LEU A 240 -8.86 -10.24 -11.90
CA LEU A 240 -10.06 -10.48 -11.09
C LEU A 240 -10.37 -11.98 -11.05
N GLU A 241 -10.31 -12.59 -9.87
CA GLU A 241 -10.66 -14.01 -9.66
C GLU A 241 -12.06 -14.19 -9.07
N THR A 242 -12.56 -13.18 -8.36
CA THR A 242 -13.89 -13.20 -7.72
C THR A 242 -14.55 -11.82 -7.78
N SER A 243 -15.88 -11.82 -7.89
CA SER A 243 -16.70 -10.60 -7.73
C SER A 243 -17.10 -10.34 -6.28
N ALA A 244 -16.60 -11.13 -5.33
CA ALA A 244 -16.88 -10.92 -3.93
C ALA A 244 -16.25 -9.60 -3.43
N THR A 245 -16.94 -8.96 -2.49
CA THR A 245 -16.57 -7.66 -1.92
C THR A 245 -16.41 -7.77 -0.40
N VAL A 246 -15.93 -6.70 0.21
CA VAL A 246 -15.84 -6.58 1.67
C VAL A 246 -17.18 -6.87 2.37
N ARG A 247 -18.32 -6.51 1.74
CA ARG A 247 -19.65 -6.79 2.30
C ARG A 247 -19.98 -8.26 2.31
N HIS A 248 -19.62 -8.99 1.26
CA HIS A 248 -19.79 -10.43 1.21
C HIS A 248 -18.99 -11.11 2.32
N LEU A 249 -17.73 -10.69 2.52
CA LEU A 249 -16.89 -11.17 3.62
C LEU A 249 -17.50 -10.88 4.99
N LEU A 250 -18.02 -9.67 5.23
CA LEU A 250 -18.64 -9.28 6.49
C LEU A 250 -19.92 -10.07 6.76
N ARG A 251 -20.78 -10.24 5.76
CA ARG A 251 -22.00 -11.03 5.86
C ARG A 251 -21.72 -12.47 6.29
N ASP A 252 -20.67 -13.06 5.72
CA ASP A 252 -20.33 -14.46 5.93
C ASP A 252 -19.24 -14.65 7.01
N SER A 253 -18.86 -13.58 7.72
CA SER A 253 -17.71 -13.53 8.65
C SER A 253 -17.70 -14.64 9.69
N GLN A 254 -18.87 -15.07 10.17
CA GLN A 254 -18.98 -16.16 11.15
C GLN A 254 -18.62 -17.55 10.59
N ARG A 255 -18.62 -17.71 9.26
CA ARG A 255 -18.26 -18.95 8.56
C ARG A 255 -16.78 -18.99 8.20
N VAL A 256 -16.11 -17.85 8.20
CA VAL A 256 -14.69 -17.73 7.86
C VAL A 256 -13.87 -18.19 9.07
N ARG A 257 -13.25 -19.36 8.95
CA ARG A 257 -12.44 -20.00 10.01
C ARG A 257 -11.03 -20.28 9.59
N ARG A 258 -10.77 -20.39 8.28
CA ARG A 258 -9.49 -20.77 7.70
C ARG A 258 -9.08 -19.76 6.64
N TYR A 259 -7.80 -19.70 6.36
CA TYR A 259 -7.29 -18.87 5.28
C TYR A 259 -7.97 -19.16 3.93
N THR A 260 -8.22 -20.45 3.62
CA THR A 260 -8.93 -20.84 2.39
C THR A 260 -10.33 -20.27 2.28
N ASP A 261 -10.99 -20.00 3.42
CA ASP A 261 -12.32 -19.40 3.42
C ASP A 261 -12.24 -17.92 3.04
N VAL A 262 -11.21 -17.19 3.53
CA VAL A 262 -10.97 -15.79 3.15
C VAL A 262 -10.61 -15.68 1.67
N ARG A 263 -9.82 -16.61 1.14
CA ARG A 263 -9.41 -16.63 -0.28
C ARG A 263 -10.59 -16.63 -1.26
N ALA A 264 -11.75 -17.13 -0.86
CA ALA A 264 -12.96 -17.09 -1.69
C ALA A 264 -13.48 -15.65 -1.93
N TYR A 265 -13.05 -14.67 -1.13
CA TYR A 265 -13.46 -13.27 -1.21
C TYR A 265 -12.38 -12.35 -1.77
N THR A 266 -11.18 -12.86 -2.03
CA THR A 266 -10.05 -12.08 -2.52
C THR A 266 -9.63 -12.51 -3.91
N SER A 267 -9.12 -11.59 -4.71
CA SER A 267 -8.38 -11.89 -5.93
C SER A 267 -6.89 -11.80 -5.67
N GLN A 268 -6.06 -12.61 -6.34
CA GLN A 268 -4.61 -12.63 -6.13
C GLN A 268 -3.86 -12.33 -7.42
N GLY A 269 -2.96 -11.35 -7.37
CA GLY A 269 -2.09 -11.02 -8.49
C GLY A 269 -0.84 -11.92 -8.59
N PRO A 270 -0.08 -11.82 -9.70
CA PRO A 270 1.16 -12.59 -9.93
C PRO A 270 2.21 -12.39 -8.84
N SER A 271 2.24 -11.23 -8.19
CA SER A 271 3.10 -10.90 -7.05
C SER A 271 2.73 -11.61 -5.75
N ARG A 272 1.62 -12.35 -5.72
CA ARG A 272 0.95 -12.94 -4.54
C ARG A 272 0.23 -11.92 -3.64
N LEU A 273 0.16 -10.64 -4.05
CA LEU A 273 -0.70 -9.67 -3.38
C LEU A 273 -2.16 -10.12 -3.53
N GLU A 274 -2.87 -10.14 -2.42
CA GLU A 274 -4.31 -10.33 -2.42
C GLU A 274 -5.03 -9.00 -2.30
N VAL A 275 -6.18 -8.88 -2.95
CA VAL A 275 -7.02 -7.69 -2.92
C VAL A 275 -8.44 -8.07 -2.52
N LEU A 276 -8.95 -7.40 -1.51
CA LEU A 276 -10.35 -7.42 -1.12
C LEU A 276 -11.04 -6.18 -1.71
N ALA A 277 -11.94 -6.40 -2.65
CA ALA A 277 -12.61 -5.34 -3.38
C ALA A 277 -13.67 -4.62 -2.52
N SER A 278 -13.85 -3.31 -2.76
CA SER A 278 -15.01 -2.57 -2.27
C SER A 278 -16.26 -2.88 -3.09
N GLU A 279 -17.40 -2.40 -2.60
CA GLU A 279 -18.65 -2.46 -3.36
C GLU A 279 -18.59 -1.55 -4.59
N GLN A 280 -19.22 -1.98 -5.69
CA GLN A 280 -19.23 -1.23 -6.95
C GLN A 280 -20.38 -0.23 -7.03
N ASP A 281 -21.44 -0.44 -6.26
CA ASP A 281 -22.55 0.49 -6.12
C ASP A 281 -22.18 1.60 -5.13
N PRO A 282 -22.08 2.88 -5.55
CA PRO A 282 -21.70 3.98 -4.67
C PRO A 282 -22.62 4.13 -3.47
N ALA A 283 -23.94 3.97 -3.63
CA ALA A 283 -24.90 4.10 -2.54
C ALA A 283 -24.69 3.03 -1.46
N VAL A 284 -24.27 1.84 -1.86
CA VAL A 284 -23.96 0.74 -0.95
C VAL A 284 -22.55 0.93 -0.37
N SER A 285 -21.61 1.44 -1.14
CA SER A 285 -20.23 1.70 -0.71
C SER A 285 -20.16 2.82 0.33
N GLU A 286 -20.96 3.89 0.17
CA GLU A 286 -21.06 5.00 1.14
C GLU A 286 -21.51 4.55 2.53
N ALA A 287 -22.27 3.48 2.61
CA ALA A 287 -22.70 2.89 3.88
C ALA A 287 -21.61 2.05 4.59
N PHE A 288 -20.36 1.99 4.07
CA PHE A 288 -19.27 1.29 4.72
C PHE A 288 -18.78 2.08 5.94
N SER A 289 -19.16 1.62 7.12
CA SER A 289 -18.96 2.34 8.37
C SER A 289 -17.62 2.07 9.03
N GLU A 290 -17.27 2.85 10.06
CA GLU A 290 -16.14 2.58 10.97
C GLU A 290 -16.21 1.16 11.54
N GLN A 291 -17.39 0.74 11.98
CA GLN A 291 -17.58 -0.58 12.60
C GLN A 291 -17.34 -1.70 11.57
N ASP A 292 -17.81 -1.52 10.33
CA ASP A 292 -17.58 -2.49 9.26
C ASP A 292 -16.09 -2.61 8.93
N TYR A 293 -15.38 -1.49 8.86
CA TYR A 293 -13.94 -1.50 8.67
C TYR A 293 -13.22 -2.24 9.81
N ARG A 294 -13.50 -1.88 11.07
CA ARG A 294 -12.92 -2.55 12.24
C ARG A 294 -13.15 -4.04 12.22
N ARG A 295 -14.38 -4.48 11.96
CA ARG A 295 -14.72 -5.91 11.85
C ARG A 295 -13.98 -6.61 10.73
N THR A 296 -13.84 -5.93 9.57
CA THR A 296 -13.09 -6.45 8.43
C THR A 296 -11.62 -6.66 8.80
N VAL A 297 -10.96 -5.64 9.35
CA VAL A 297 -9.54 -5.71 9.70
C VAL A 297 -9.29 -6.71 10.82
N THR A 298 -10.13 -6.75 11.86
CA THR A 298 -10.03 -7.74 12.94
C THR A 298 -10.15 -9.18 12.42
N LEU A 299 -10.98 -9.42 11.40
CA LEU A 299 -11.02 -10.73 10.75
C LEU A 299 -9.75 -11.03 9.95
N LEU A 300 -9.27 -10.05 9.18
CA LEU A 300 -8.11 -10.23 8.29
C LEU A 300 -6.79 -10.40 9.05
N GLU A 301 -6.61 -9.74 10.21
CA GLU A 301 -5.38 -9.83 11.01
C GLU A 301 -5.08 -11.25 11.53
N HIS A 302 -6.09 -12.13 11.56
CA HIS A 302 -5.88 -13.55 11.88
C HIS A 302 -5.21 -14.34 10.75
N PHE A 303 -5.23 -13.81 9.53
CA PHE A 303 -4.79 -14.55 8.33
C PHE A 303 -3.65 -13.89 7.58
N TYR A 304 -3.45 -12.58 7.76
CA TYR A 304 -2.47 -11.77 7.04
C TYR A 304 -1.51 -11.09 8.01
N ASN A 305 -0.26 -10.97 7.57
CA ASN A 305 0.78 -10.28 8.32
C ASN A 305 0.86 -8.78 7.97
N ILE A 306 0.46 -8.42 6.74
CA ILE A 306 0.42 -7.03 6.30
C ILE A 306 -0.95 -6.75 5.69
N VAL A 307 -1.62 -5.71 6.18
CA VAL A 307 -2.89 -5.20 5.65
C VAL A 307 -2.64 -3.77 5.19
N LEU A 308 -2.78 -3.53 3.87
CA LEU A 308 -2.78 -2.18 3.31
C LEU A 308 -4.22 -1.74 3.11
N THR A 309 -4.55 -0.52 3.48
CA THR A 309 -5.89 0.04 3.28
C THR A 309 -5.82 1.18 2.27
N ASP A 310 -6.44 1.01 1.11
CA ASP A 310 -6.60 2.08 0.12
C ASP A 310 -7.81 2.92 0.51
N CYS A 311 -7.57 4.08 1.14
CA CYS A 311 -8.61 4.96 1.65
C CYS A 311 -9.23 5.80 0.52
N GLY A 312 -10.46 6.28 0.72
CA GLY A 312 -11.04 7.35 -0.11
C GLY A 312 -10.29 8.68 0.04
N THR A 313 -10.75 9.70 -0.67
CA THR A 313 -10.22 11.07 -0.54
C THR A 313 -10.89 11.86 0.59
N GLY A 314 -12.00 11.36 1.14
CA GLY A 314 -12.76 12.01 2.21
C GLY A 314 -12.26 11.61 3.60
N LEU A 315 -11.53 12.51 4.29
CA LEU A 315 -11.07 12.26 5.67
C LEU A 315 -12.22 12.24 6.69
N MET A 316 -13.36 12.83 6.36
CA MET A 316 -14.53 12.90 7.25
C MET A 316 -15.45 11.68 7.15
N HIS A 317 -15.18 10.75 6.23
CA HIS A 317 -15.99 9.54 6.10
C HIS A 317 -15.85 8.67 7.35
N SER A 318 -16.96 8.05 7.78
CA SER A 318 -16.99 7.28 9.05
C SER A 318 -15.96 6.16 9.12
N ALA A 319 -15.71 5.45 8.02
CA ALA A 319 -14.68 4.41 7.95
C ALA A 319 -13.27 4.93 8.27
N MET A 320 -12.99 6.22 7.98
CA MET A 320 -11.67 6.82 8.23
C MET A 320 -11.29 6.81 9.71
N TYR A 321 -12.24 7.03 10.61
CA TYR A 321 -12.00 6.93 12.06
C TYR A 321 -11.55 5.52 12.45
N GLY A 322 -12.14 4.50 11.83
CA GLY A 322 -11.71 3.10 12.01
C GLY A 322 -10.31 2.85 11.46
N VAL A 323 -10.01 3.40 10.29
CA VAL A 323 -8.69 3.29 9.64
C VAL A 323 -7.61 3.91 10.51
N LEU A 324 -7.79 5.18 10.90
CA LEU A 324 -6.81 5.91 11.72
C LEU A 324 -6.64 5.32 13.12
N GLY A 325 -7.72 4.78 13.69
CA GLY A 325 -7.70 4.14 15.01
C GLY A 325 -7.04 2.75 15.03
N LEU A 326 -6.81 2.12 13.87
CA LEU A 326 -6.19 0.80 13.76
C LEU A 326 -4.86 0.81 13.00
N ALA A 327 -4.51 1.90 12.31
CA ALA A 327 -3.29 2.00 11.52
C ALA A 327 -2.05 2.01 12.41
N ASP A 328 -1.07 1.17 12.08
CA ASP A 328 0.26 1.16 12.69
C ASP A 328 1.19 2.15 11.96
N ALA A 329 0.92 2.43 10.69
CA ALA A 329 1.66 3.42 9.89
C ALA A 329 0.76 4.08 8.83
N LEU A 330 1.16 5.31 8.44
CA LEU A 330 0.55 6.04 7.34
C LEU A 330 1.52 6.17 6.17
N VAL A 331 0.98 6.06 4.96
CA VAL A 331 1.66 6.47 3.73
C VAL A 331 0.83 7.58 3.08
N ILE A 332 1.38 8.79 3.05
CA ILE A 332 0.69 9.99 2.54
C ILE A 332 1.15 10.23 1.11
N VAL A 333 0.24 10.04 0.15
CA VAL A 333 0.55 10.12 -1.28
C VAL A 333 0.25 11.51 -1.82
N SER A 334 1.29 12.14 -2.39
CA SER A 334 1.25 13.41 -3.11
C SER A 334 1.61 13.18 -4.57
N SER A 335 1.12 14.02 -5.47
CA SER A 335 1.69 14.11 -6.81
C SER A 335 2.82 15.14 -6.86
N GLY A 336 3.71 15.05 -7.88
CA GLY A 336 4.79 16.01 -8.15
C GLY A 336 4.30 17.38 -8.66
N SER A 337 3.11 17.82 -8.25
CA SER A 337 2.53 19.13 -8.59
C SER A 337 2.37 19.99 -7.33
N ILE A 338 2.31 21.32 -7.51
CA ILE A 338 2.08 22.26 -6.40
C ILE A 338 0.78 21.93 -5.66
N ASP A 339 -0.29 21.65 -6.40
CA ASP A 339 -1.58 21.29 -5.79
C ASP A 339 -1.54 19.97 -5.03
N GLY A 340 -0.78 18.98 -5.56
CA GLY A 340 -0.57 17.71 -4.85
C GLY A 340 0.16 17.92 -3.54
N ALA A 341 1.22 18.74 -3.55
CA ALA A 341 1.98 19.08 -2.35
C ALA A 341 1.13 19.81 -1.31
N ARG A 342 0.34 20.82 -1.73
CA ARG A 342 -0.59 21.55 -0.84
C ARG A 342 -1.64 20.61 -0.24
N SER A 343 -2.20 19.72 -1.05
CA SER A 343 -3.19 18.75 -0.59
C SER A 343 -2.60 17.78 0.45
N ALA A 344 -1.38 17.29 0.23
CA ALA A 344 -0.70 16.42 1.18
C ALA A 344 -0.37 17.16 2.49
N SER A 345 0.08 18.42 2.42
CA SER A 345 0.26 19.25 3.62
C SER A 345 -1.04 19.43 4.39
N ALA A 346 -2.14 19.74 3.70
CA ALA A 346 -3.46 19.86 4.32
C ALA A 346 -3.94 18.54 4.94
N THR A 347 -3.56 17.37 4.34
CA THR A 347 -3.81 16.05 4.97
C THR A 347 -3.08 15.94 6.31
N MET A 348 -1.80 16.31 6.36
CA MET A 348 -1.00 16.27 7.58
C MET A 348 -1.55 17.24 8.64
N ASP A 349 -1.91 18.48 8.23
CA ASP A 349 -2.49 19.50 9.13
C ASP A 349 -3.81 19.01 9.75
N TRP A 350 -4.65 18.37 8.95
CA TRP A 350 -5.89 17.81 9.44
C TRP A 350 -5.65 16.67 10.45
N LEU A 351 -4.72 15.78 10.15
CA LEU A 351 -4.35 14.67 11.05
C LEU A 351 -3.80 15.19 12.38
N ASP A 352 -2.91 16.19 12.35
CA ASP A 352 -2.35 16.83 13.55
C ASP A 352 -3.46 17.47 14.39
N ALA A 353 -4.39 18.20 13.76
CA ALA A 353 -5.51 18.85 14.44
C ALA A 353 -6.50 17.86 15.07
N HIS A 354 -6.54 16.61 14.58
CA HIS A 354 -7.44 15.56 15.08
C HIS A 354 -6.74 14.53 15.99
N GLY A 355 -5.54 14.85 16.49
CA GLY A 355 -4.85 14.03 17.49
C GLY A 355 -4.06 12.84 16.91
N HIS A 356 -3.78 12.86 15.60
CA HIS A 356 -2.98 11.83 14.92
C HIS A 356 -1.56 12.29 14.57
N GLY A 357 -1.00 13.26 15.32
CA GLY A 357 0.33 13.81 15.10
C GLY A 357 1.44 12.76 15.16
N ASP A 358 1.35 11.79 16.06
CA ASP A 358 2.31 10.69 16.15
C ASP A 358 2.32 9.82 14.88
N LEU A 359 1.14 9.58 14.30
CA LEU A 359 1.04 8.86 13.04
C LEU A 359 1.64 9.66 11.87
N VAL A 360 1.47 11.00 11.86
CA VAL A 360 2.09 11.89 10.87
C VAL A 360 3.61 11.86 11.02
N ALA A 361 4.14 12.05 12.22
CA ALA A 361 5.57 12.05 12.50
C ALA A 361 6.25 10.72 12.08
N ASN A 362 5.54 9.59 12.24
CA ASN A 362 6.01 8.26 11.85
C ASN A 362 5.65 7.86 10.41
N SER A 363 4.95 8.72 9.66
CA SER A 363 4.49 8.43 8.31
C SER A 363 5.63 8.42 7.28
N VAL A 364 5.32 7.85 6.12
CA VAL A 364 6.15 7.97 4.90
C VAL A 364 5.38 8.81 3.89
N ALA A 365 5.95 9.94 3.46
CA ALA A 365 5.39 10.73 2.37
C ALA A 365 5.90 10.21 1.02
N VAL A 366 5.00 10.05 0.06
CA VAL A 366 5.32 9.63 -1.31
C VAL A 366 5.04 10.75 -2.28
N ILE A 367 6.06 11.18 -3.02
CA ILE A 367 5.91 12.09 -4.15
C ILE A 367 5.85 11.24 -5.42
N ASN A 368 4.64 11.03 -5.93
CA ASN A 368 4.41 10.18 -7.09
C ASN A 368 4.35 11.01 -8.39
N SER A 369 5.21 10.71 -9.35
CA SER A 369 5.22 11.36 -10.66
C SER A 369 4.23 10.70 -11.61
N VAL A 370 2.94 11.06 -11.51
CA VAL A 370 1.84 10.48 -12.29
C VAL A 370 1.95 10.81 -13.79
N ARG A 371 2.66 11.88 -14.14
CA ARG A 371 2.87 12.36 -15.51
C ARG A 371 4.32 12.75 -15.70
N ARG A 372 4.78 12.81 -16.93
CA ARG A 372 6.09 13.37 -17.26
C ARG A 372 6.14 14.82 -16.79
N SER A 373 7.12 15.13 -15.95
CA SER A 373 7.28 16.48 -15.41
C SER A 373 7.67 17.46 -16.53
N SER A 374 7.04 18.65 -16.52
CA SER A 374 7.47 19.77 -17.34
C SER A 374 8.69 20.53 -16.77
N GLY A 375 9.24 20.07 -15.65
CA GLY A 375 10.42 20.67 -14.99
C GLY A 375 10.15 21.96 -14.22
N GLN A 376 8.90 22.41 -14.08
CA GLN A 376 8.55 23.68 -13.43
C GLN A 376 8.40 23.60 -11.90
N VAL A 377 8.33 22.41 -11.33
CA VAL A 377 8.17 22.21 -9.88
C VAL A 377 9.48 21.70 -9.30
N ASP A 378 9.98 22.42 -8.30
CA ASP A 378 11.14 22.01 -7.52
C ASP A 378 10.76 20.90 -6.54
N LEU A 379 10.94 19.65 -6.96
CA LEU A 379 10.62 18.47 -6.15
C LEU A 379 11.55 18.30 -4.94
N ASP A 380 12.72 18.93 -4.94
CA ASP A 380 13.64 18.90 -3.80
C ASP A 380 13.05 19.72 -2.65
N ARG A 381 12.57 20.92 -2.93
CA ARG A 381 11.86 21.73 -1.93
C ARG A 381 10.58 21.08 -1.40
N VAL A 382 9.82 20.41 -2.27
CA VAL A 382 8.63 19.66 -1.83
C VAL A 382 9.05 18.55 -0.89
N ALA A 383 10.11 17.83 -1.21
CA ALA A 383 10.60 16.74 -0.35
C ALA A 383 11.16 17.26 0.99
N GLU A 384 11.89 18.38 1.00
CA GLU A 384 12.36 19.04 2.23
C GLU A 384 11.20 19.45 3.12
N HIS A 385 10.14 20.04 2.52
CA HIS A 385 8.94 20.42 3.26
C HIS A 385 8.27 19.21 3.95
N PHE A 386 8.13 18.07 3.27
CA PHE A 386 7.58 16.87 3.87
C PHE A 386 8.52 16.21 4.88
N ALA A 387 9.84 16.24 4.62
CA ALA A 387 10.84 15.67 5.52
C ALA A 387 10.90 16.37 6.89
N ALA A 388 10.40 17.61 6.99
CA ALA A 388 10.29 18.32 8.26
C ALA A 388 9.12 17.79 9.13
N ARG A 389 8.19 17.01 8.58
CA ARG A 389 6.94 16.57 9.25
C ARG A 389 6.80 15.08 9.37
N CYS A 390 7.37 14.31 8.45
CA CYS A 390 7.25 12.86 8.41
C CYS A 390 8.63 12.19 8.47
N ARG A 391 8.64 10.95 8.88
CA ARG A 391 9.85 10.16 9.10
C ARG A 391 10.69 9.99 7.84
N LYS A 392 10.04 9.82 6.68
CA LYS A 392 10.72 9.57 5.40
C LYS A 392 9.93 10.14 4.23
N VAL A 393 10.65 10.56 3.19
CA VAL A 393 10.08 10.95 1.91
C VAL A 393 10.66 10.06 0.82
N VAL A 394 9.80 9.48 0.00
CA VAL A 394 10.17 8.65 -1.16
C VAL A 394 9.60 9.24 -2.43
N ARG A 395 10.40 9.25 -3.51
CA ARG A 395 9.96 9.74 -4.82
C ARG A 395 9.81 8.57 -5.77
N ILE A 396 8.61 8.40 -6.31
CA ILE A 396 8.33 7.43 -7.36
C ILE A 396 8.43 8.17 -8.70
N PRO A 397 9.37 7.81 -9.56
CA PRO A 397 9.51 8.44 -10.87
C PRO A 397 8.32 8.09 -11.77
N TYR A 398 8.14 8.89 -12.84
CA TYR A 398 7.18 8.55 -13.88
C TYR A 398 7.51 7.19 -14.51
N ASP A 399 6.47 6.40 -14.67
CA ASP A 399 6.55 5.09 -15.31
C ASP A 399 5.35 4.91 -16.24
N SER A 400 5.60 4.56 -17.50
CA SER A 400 4.55 4.41 -18.50
C SER A 400 3.59 3.27 -18.18
N HIS A 401 4.09 2.19 -17.55
CA HIS A 401 3.22 1.09 -17.14
C HIS A 401 2.27 1.50 -16.01
N LEU A 402 2.73 2.33 -15.06
CA LEU A 402 1.85 2.86 -14.00
C LEU A 402 0.82 3.86 -14.55
N GLU A 403 1.18 4.63 -15.60
CA GLU A 403 0.27 5.58 -16.25
C GLU A 403 -0.88 4.87 -16.99
N GLU A 404 -0.66 3.66 -17.52
CA GLU A 404 -1.71 2.84 -18.16
C GLU A 404 -2.94 2.66 -17.24
N GLY A 405 -2.73 2.67 -15.93
CA GLY A 405 -3.81 2.53 -14.94
C GLY A 405 -4.44 1.13 -14.88
N ALA A 406 -3.97 0.19 -15.68
CA ALA A 406 -4.44 -1.18 -15.82
C ALA A 406 -3.88 -2.12 -14.73
N GLU A 407 -3.93 -3.42 -14.99
CA GLU A 407 -3.34 -4.45 -14.15
C GLU A 407 -1.84 -4.24 -13.97
N LEU A 408 -1.37 -4.47 -12.74
CA LEU A 408 -0.01 -4.22 -12.33
C LEU A 408 0.88 -5.44 -12.55
N ASP A 409 1.97 -5.23 -13.28
CA ASP A 409 3.07 -6.18 -13.42
C ASP A 409 4.39 -5.52 -13.00
N LEU A 410 4.97 -5.99 -11.89
CA LEU A 410 6.25 -5.45 -11.38
C LEU A 410 7.42 -5.66 -12.36
N ASP A 411 7.36 -6.67 -13.22
CA ASP A 411 8.42 -6.94 -14.19
C ASP A 411 8.42 -5.94 -15.37
N ARG A 412 7.26 -5.32 -15.65
CA ARG A 412 7.13 -4.27 -16.68
C ARG A 412 7.61 -2.90 -16.21
N LEU A 413 7.78 -2.70 -14.90
CA LEU A 413 8.26 -1.43 -14.34
C LEU A 413 9.71 -1.15 -14.71
N SER A 414 10.03 0.12 -14.89
CA SER A 414 11.41 0.57 -15.08
C SER A 414 12.28 0.23 -13.86
N PRO A 415 13.60 0.02 -14.04
CA PRO A 415 14.50 -0.26 -12.93
C PRO A 415 14.49 0.85 -11.86
N ALA A 416 14.31 2.11 -12.27
CA ALA A 416 14.24 3.26 -11.36
C ALA A 416 12.97 3.20 -10.48
N THR A 417 11.82 2.88 -11.08
CA THR A 417 10.56 2.72 -10.36
C THR A 417 10.60 1.54 -9.40
N ARG A 418 11.15 0.40 -9.83
CA ARG A 418 11.33 -0.76 -8.95
C ARG A 418 12.21 -0.43 -7.74
N LEU A 419 13.29 0.31 -7.95
CA LEU A 419 14.17 0.74 -6.84
C LEU A 419 13.44 1.68 -5.88
N ALA A 420 12.67 2.63 -6.39
CA ALA A 420 11.88 3.56 -5.57
C ALA A 420 10.80 2.84 -4.76
N LEU A 421 10.12 1.85 -5.35
CA LEU A 421 9.15 1.02 -4.63
C LEU A 421 9.80 0.16 -3.56
N LEU A 422 10.99 -0.36 -3.83
CA LEU A 422 11.79 -1.09 -2.85
C LEU A 422 12.23 -0.17 -1.70
N GLU A 423 12.60 1.09 -2.01
CA GLU A 423 12.91 2.11 -0.99
C GLU A 423 11.69 2.45 -0.15
N LEU A 424 10.51 2.57 -0.77
CA LEU A 424 9.25 2.79 -0.07
C LEU A 424 8.93 1.62 0.88
N ALA A 425 9.02 0.39 0.38
CA ALA A 425 8.78 -0.80 1.19
C ALA A 425 9.76 -0.92 2.37
N ALA A 426 11.05 -0.67 2.14
CA ALA A 426 12.05 -0.65 3.21
C ALA A 426 11.76 0.46 4.23
N SER A 427 11.39 1.67 3.75
CA SER A 427 11.06 2.79 4.64
C SER A 427 9.84 2.51 5.52
N VAL A 428 8.85 1.77 5.02
CA VAL A 428 7.71 1.33 5.83
C VAL A 428 8.15 0.23 6.81
N ALA A 429 8.93 -0.73 6.34
CA ALA A 429 9.41 -1.85 7.17
C ALA A 429 10.31 -1.40 8.33
N ASP A 430 11.04 -0.29 8.20
CA ASP A 430 11.85 0.31 9.28
C ASP A 430 11.03 0.64 10.54
N ALA A 431 9.71 0.75 10.43
CA ALA A 431 8.81 0.97 11.55
C ALA A 431 8.16 -0.32 12.09
N PHE A 432 8.54 -1.49 11.58
CA PHE A 432 8.01 -2.74 12.11
C PHE A 432 8.46 -2.93 13.57
N PRO A 433 7.55 -3.40 14.45
CA PRO A 433 7.89 -3.63 15.84
C PRO A 433 8.98 -4.69 15.95
N HIS A 434 10.12 -4.29 16.52
CA HIS A 434 11.22 -5.21 16.81
C HIS A 434 10.86 -6.03 18.06
N SER A 435 11.29 -7.29 18.12
CA SER A 435 11.08 -8.09 19.31
C SER A 435 11.91 -7.49 20.48
N GLU A 436 11.31 -7.43 21.66
CA GLU A 436 12.04 -6.94 22.87
C GLU A 436 13.35 -7.70 23.14
N ALA A 437 13.52 -8.87 22.57
CA ALA A 437 14.75 -9.67 22.67
C ALA A 437 15.92 -9.03 21.90
N GLU A 438 15.67 -8.28 20.81
CA GLU A 438 16.72 -7.61 20.03
C GLU A 438 17.14 -6.26 20.62
N GLN A 439 16.30 -5.64 21.45
CA GLN A 439 16.62 -4.38 22.14
C GLN A 439 17.56 -4.57 23.36
N ARG A 440 17.89 -5.80 23.76
CA ARG A 440 18.73 -6.13 24.92
C ARG A 440 20.16 -6.60 24.55
N VAL A 441 20.54 -6.49 23.27
CA VAL A 441 21.89 -6.76 22.77
C VAL A 441 22.61 -5.46 22.44
#